data_23b31e24b04590f5ed655ffa17da5a5a
#
_entry.id   23b31e24b04590f5ed655ffa17da5a5a
#
_cell.length_a   1.000
_cell.length_b   1.000
_cell.length_c   1.000
_cell.angle_alpha   90.00
_cell.angle_beta   90.00
_cell.angle_gamma   90.00
#
_symmetry.space_group_name_H-M   'P 1'
#
loop_
_entity.id
_entity.type
_entity.pdbx_description
1 polymer ?
#
loop_
_entity_poly.entity_id
_entity_poly.type
_entity_poly.pdbx_seq_one_letter_code
_entity_poly.pdbx_strand_id
1 'polypeptide(L)'
;MRMICGSYYWPKEDKLKPEGDDAHFICAQEQTIGVADGVGGWAKHGVDAGQYARELMCNSIMSVQKQTIVDPRRVLNEAYADTKCEGSSTACIVTLRETGVLHFVNVGDSGLMVFRNYKLLYMSPREQRSFNCPYQLGNSRSSDNPHSATEIEIGVFPGDIVVLGTDGLWDNMYPNEIEQVVLGNMRDSRVMKPHELACLLADLAWVRSLDKDSFSPYSRAAQEAGKNHPGGKKDDITVVVGHIMVTSPVSSCVEDFVERPLEIIWDNTKPVERATSTPW
;
A
#
# COMPACT_ATOMS: atom_id res chain seq x y z
N MET A 1 -1.67 11.33 -19.49
CA MET A 1 -0.64 10.77 -18.58
C MET A 1 -1.06 9.39 -18.15
N ARG A 2 -0.10 8.54 -17.74
CA ARG A 2 -0.39 7.23 -17.18
C ARG A 2 0.51 6.97 -15.96
N MET A 3 0.04 6.15 -15.05
CA MET A 3 0.78 5.66 -13.90
C MET A 3 1.24 4.22 -14.20
N ILE A 4 2.54 3.99 -14.23
CA ILE A 4 3.15 2.66 -14.33
C ILE A 4 3.38 2.17 -12.92
N CYS A 5 2.77 1.04 -12.53
CA CYS A 5 2.77 0.57 -11.17
C CYS A 5 3.56 -0.73 -11.00
N GLY A 6 4.02 -0.94 -9.77
CA GLY A 6 4.56 -2.19 -9.29
C GLY A 6 4.36 -2.28 -7.79
N SER A 7 4.28 -3.47 -7.26
CA SER A 7 4.04 -3.72 -5.84
C SER A 7 4.98 -4.76 -5.29
N TYR A 8 5.12 -4.75 -3.99
CA TYR A 8 5.74 -5.83 -3.23
C TYR A 8 5.01 -6.00 -1.89
N TYR A 9 4.82 -7.25 -1.49
CA TYR A 9 4.20 -7.62 -0.23
C TYR A 9 5.13 -8.55 0.55
N TRP A 10 5.42 -8.20 1.80
CA TRP A 10 6.15 -9.02 2.74
C TRP A 10 5.22 -9.43 3.88
N PRO A 11 4.69 -10.67 3.89
CA PRO A 11 3.82 -11.11 4.96
C PRO A 11 4.62 -11.28 6.25
N LYS A 12 3.98 -10.96 7.36
CA LYS A 12 4.48 -11.22 8.71
C LYS A 12 4.72 -12.71 8.89
N GLU A 13 5.86 -13.06 9.48
CA GLU A 13 6.15 -14.45 9.80
C GLU A 13 5.18 -15.02 10.86
N ASP A 14 4.08 -15.56 10.42
CA ASP A 14 3.14 -16.34 11.22
C ASP A 14 2.88 -17.69 10.55
N LYS A 15 3.25 -18.78 11.24
CA LYS A 15 3.06 -20.14 10.71
C LYS A 15 1.58 -20.52 10.53
N LEU A 16 0.69 -19.86 11.26
CA LEU A 16 -0.75 -20.10 11.20
C LEU A 16 -1.43 -19.26 10.13
N LYS A 17 -0.79 -18.16 9.72
CA LYS A 17 -1.27 -17.20 8.71
C LYS A 17 -0.15 -16.84 7.73
N PRO A 18 0.27 -17.77 6.88
CA PRO A 18 1.39 -17.52 5.97
C PRO A 18 1.10 -16.45 4.91
N GLU A 19 -0.17 -16.13 4.68
CA GLU A 19 -0.62 -15.11 3.73
C GLU A 19 -0.66 -13.70 4.34
N GLY A 20 -0.51 -13.57 5.67
CA GLY A 20 -0.64 -12.32 6.39
C GLY A 20 -2.05 -11.73 6.38
N ASP A 21 -2.17 -10.50 6.86
CA ASP A 21 -3.45 -9.80 7.02
C ASP A 21 -3.64 -8.64 5.99
N ASP A 22 -2.61 -8.26 5.21
CA ASP A 22 -2.67 -7.22 4.18
C ASP A 22 -3.24 -7.71 2.86
N ALA A 23 -3.77 -6.76 2.07
CA ALA A 23 -4.15 -6.97 0.68
C ALA A 23 -3.88 -5.72 -0.17
N HIS A 24 -3.68 -5.90 -1.48
CA HIS A 24 -3.52 -4.79 -2.42
C HIS A 24 -4.00 -5.15 -3.82
N PHE A 25 -4.18 -4.14 -4.67
CA PHE A 25 -4.45 -4.34 -6.09
C PHE A 25 -3.82 -3.27 -6.98
N ILE A 26 -3.62 -3.62 -8.25
CA ILE A 26 -3.22 -2.73 -9.33
C ILE A 26 -4.14 -2.97 -10.52
N CYS A 27 -4.99 -1.98 -10.85
CA CYS A 27 -5.78 -1.94 -12.08
C CYS A 27 -5.11 -0.98 -13.05
N ALA A 28 -4.19 -1.50 -13.87
CA ALA A 28 -3.35 -0.69 -14.76
C ALA A 28 -4.15 0.01 -15.88
N GLN A 29 -5.23 -0.60 -16.37
CA GLN A 29 -6.09 -0.03 -17.41
C GLN A 29 -6.86 1.18 -16.89
N GLU A 30 -7.44 1.06 -15.72
CA GLU A 30 -8.24 2.08 -15.05
C GLU A 30 -7.38 3.02 -14.17
N GLN A 31 -6.05 2.86 -14.23
CA GLN A 31 -5.08 3.70 -13.53
C GLN A 31 -5.38 3.82 -12.03
N THR A 32 -5.80 2.71 -11.41
CA THR A 32 -6.24 2.66 -10.01
C THR A 32 -5.46 1.61 -9.24
N ILE A 33 -5.01 1.98 -8.06
CA ILE A 33 -4.27 1.11 -7.13
C ILE A 33 -4.92 1.20 -5.73
N GLY A 34 -4.75 0.16 -4.92
CA GLY A 34 -5.24 0.20 -3.54
C GLY A 34 -4.50 -0.76 -2.62
N VAL A 35 -4.54 -0.43 -1.32
CA VAL A 35 -4.04 -1.28 -0.23
C VAL A 35 -5.07 -1.33 0.90
N ALA A 36 -5.06 -2.42 1.66
CA ALA A 36 -5.85 -2.63 2.87
C ALA A 36 -5.03 -3.44 3.87
N ASP A 37 -5.05 -3.05 5.13
CA ASP A 37 -4.41 -3.73 6.25
C ASP A 37 -5.52 -4.30 7.14
N GLY A 38 -5.55 -5.62 7.26
CA GLY A 38 -6.51 -6.34 8.08
C GLY A 38 -6.18 -6.22 9.56
N VAL A 39 -7.15 -5.77 10.37
CA VAL A 39 -6.93 -5.50 11.79
C VAL A 39 -6.75 -6.77 12.59
N GLY A 40 -5.50 -7.12 12.92
CA GLY A 40 -5.09 -8.35 13.59
C GLY A 40 -5.75 -8.61 14.96
N GLY A 41 -6.39 -7.61 15.56
CA GLY A 41 -7.15 -7.74 16.81
C GLY A 41 -8.29 -8.76 16.76
N TRP A 42 -8.82 -9.04 15.58
CA TRP A 42 -9.86 -10.05 15.32
C TRP A 42 -9.41 -11.49 15.56
N ALA A 43 -8.11 -11.77 15.51
CA ALA A 43 -7.56 -13.09 15.82
C ALA A 43 -7.96 -13.59 17.22
N LYS A 44 -8.20 -12.70 18.19
CA LYS A 44 -8.70 -13.02 19.52
C LYS A 44 -10.12 -13.61 19.51
N HIS A 45 -10.84 -13.40 18.44
CA HIS A 45 -12.20 -13.90 18.21
C HIS A 45 -12.22 -15.08 17.22
N GLY A 46 -11.04 -15.56 16.79
CA GLY A 46 -10.91 -16.64 15.81
C GLY A 46 -11.20 -16.21 14.37
N VAL A 47 -11.23 -14.90 14.09
CA VAL A 47 -11.50 -14.34 12.77
C VAL A 47 -10.18 -14.04 12.06
N ASP A 48 -10.08 -14.39 10.79
CA ASP A 48 -8.96 -14.02 9.92
C ASP A 48 -9.17 -12.61 9.36
N ALA A 49 -8.44 -11.63 9.91
CA ALA A 49 -8.52 -10.23 9.47
C ALA A 49 -8.09 -10.04 8.01
N GLY A 50 -7.14 -10.83 7.53
CA GLY A 50 -6.69 -10.80 6.14
C GLY A 50 -7.79 -11.18 5.15
N GLN A 51 -8.75 -12.02 5.54
CA GLN A 51 -9.88 -12.34 4.69
C GLN A 51 -10.73 -11.10 4.39
N TYR A 52 -10.97 -10.24 5.40
CA TYR A 52 -11.71 -8.99 5.19
C TYR A 52 -10.97 -8.06 4.23
N ALA A 53 -9.66 -7.85 4.44
CA ALA A 53 -8.83 -7.00 3.58
C ALA A 53 -8.81 -7.52 2.13
N ARG A 54 -8.65 -8.82 1.94
CA ARG A 54 -8.66 -9.49 0.63
C ARG A 54 -10.00 -9.35 -0.08
N GLU A 55 -11.11 -9.59 0.61
CA GLU A 55 -12.46 -9.44 0.02
C GLU A 55 -12.74 -7.98 -0.34
N LEU A 56 -12.36 -7.02 0.53
CA LEU A 56 -12.51 -5.59 0.25
C LEU A 56 -11.73 -5.16 -1.00
N MET A 57 -10.47 -5.62 -1.16
CA MET A 57 -9.68 -5.29 -2.34
C MET A 57 -10.20 -5.98 -3.61
N CYS A 58 -10.67 -7.22 -3.53
CA CYS A 58 -11.37 -7.91 -4.62
C CYS A 58 -12.61 -7.14 -5.08
N ASN A 59 -13.46 -6.74 -4.15
CA ASN A 59 -14.67 -5.97 -4.45
C ASN A 59 -14.33 -4.59 -5.00
N SER A 60 -13.21 -3.98 -4.57
CA SER A 60 -12.70 -2.74 -5.14
C SER A 60 -12.34 -2.89 -6.62
N ILE A 61 -11.64 -3.97 -7.01
CA ILE A 61 -11.35 -4.28 -8.41
C ILE A 61 -12.64 -4.41 -9.21
N MET A 62 -13.62 -5.15 -8.70
CA MET A 62 -14.90 -5.34 -9.37
C MET A 62 -15.66 -4.02 -9.56
N SER A 63 -15.60 -3.12 -8.59
CA SER A 63 -16.19 -1.78 -8.68
C SER A 63 -15.46 -0.89 -9.69
N VAL A 64 -14.12 -0.90 -9.68
CA VAL A 64 -13.30 -0.15 -10.65
C VAL A 64 -13.65 -0.52 -12.08
N GLN A 65 -13.75 -1.83 -12.39
CA GLN A 65 -14.03 -2.34 -13.74
C GLN A 65 -15.43 -2.02 -14.26
N LYS A 66 -16.38 -1.72 -13.37
CA LYS A 66 -17.74 -1.34 -13.74
C LYS A 66 -17.89 0.15 -14.09
N GLN A 67 -16.86 0.97 -13.80
CA GLN A 67 -16.96 2.42 -13.95
C GLN A 67 -16.25 2.89 -15.22
N THR A 68 -16.92 3.70 -16.03
CA THR A 68 -16.31 4.37 -17.20
C THR A 68 -15.31 5.46 -16.79
N ILE A 69 -15.61 6.16 -15.69
CA ILE A 69 -14.73 7.13 -15.03
C ILE A 69 -14.65 6.70 -13.57
N VAL A 70 -13.47 6.29 -13.16
CA VAL A 70 -13.28 5.76 -11.80
C VAL A 70 -13.29 6.88 -10.78
N ASP A 71 -14.18 6.72 -9.79
CA ASP A 71 -14.25 7.55 -8.59
C ASP A 71 -13.87 6.67 -7.38
N PRO A 72 -12.70 6.90 -6.73
CA PRO A 72 -12.25 6.08 -5.61
C PRO A 72 -13.20 6.11 -4.41
N ARG A 73 -13.95 7.20 -4.21
CA ARG A 73 -15.01 7.27 -3.20
C ARG A 73 -16.13 6.29 -3.49
N ARG A 74 -16.58 6.25 -4.72
CA ARG A 74 -17.59 5.30 -5.17
C ARG A 74 -17.09 3.87 -5.08
N VAL A 75 -15.84 3.62 -5.51
CA VAL A 75 -15.21 2.30 -5.39
C VAL A 75 -15.22 1.82 -3.94
N LEU A 76 -14.80 2.67 -2.99
CA LEU A 76 -14.78 2.32 -1.56
C LEU A 76 -16.19 2.01 -1.03
N ASN A 77 -17.19 2.81 -1.40
CA ASN A 77 -18.58 2.61 -0.97
C ASN A 77 -19.15 1.28 -1.48
N GLU A 78 -18.97 0.98 -2.77
CA GLU A 78 -19.47 -0.25 -3.39
C GLU A 78 -18.72 -1.48 -2.83
N ALA A 79 -17.38 -1.41 -2.73
CA ALA A 79 -16.58 -2.49 -2.17
C ALA A 79 -16.95 -2.80 -0.72
N TYR A 80 -17.11 -1.77 0.11
CA TYR A 80 -17.55 -1.92 1.50
C TYR A 80 -18.92 -2.57 1.59
N ALA A 81 -19.88 -2.13 0.77
CA ALA A 81 -21.23 -2.68 0.75
C ALA A 81 -21.25 -4.16 0.32
N ASP A 82 -20.33 -4.56 -0.54
CA ASP A 82 -20.23 -5.92 -1.07
C ASP A 82 -19.35 -6.86 -0.19
N THR A 83 -18.54 -6.33 0.71
CA THR A 83 -17.71 -7.13 1.64
C THR A 83 -18.57 -7.68 2.77
N LYS A 84 -18.61 -9.02 2.91
CA LYS A 84 -19.50 -9.75 3.81
C LYS A 84 -18.80 -10.55 4.89
N CYS A 85 -17.53 -10.91 4.70
CA CYS A 85 -16.80 -11.64 5.71
C CYS A 85 -16.67 -10.83 7.01
N GLU A 86 -16.56 -11.54 8.12
CA GLU A 86 -16.33 -10.93 9.43
C GLU A 86 -14.90 -10.39 9.50
N GLY A 87 -14.74 -9.23 10.14
CA GLY A 87 -13.45 -8.59 10.27
C GLY A 87 -13.50 -7.09 10.09
N SER A 88 -12.34 -6.48 9.98
CA SER A 88 -12.18 -5.06 9.63
C SER A 88 -10.80 -4.81 9.04
N SER A 89 -10.67 -3.74 8.26
CA SER A 89 -9.39 -3.30 7.72
C SER A 89 -9.34 -1.79 7.50
N THR A 90 -8.12 -1.27 7.34
CA THR A 90 -7.90 0.03 6.70
C THR A 90 -8.20 -0.06 5.20
N ALA A 91 -8.24 1.07 4.50
CA ALA A 91 -8.29 1.11 3.04
C ALA A 91 -7.72 2.41 2.51
N CYS A 92 -6.84 2.31 1.51
CA CYS A 92 -6.41 3.47 0.72
C CYS A 92 -6.52 3.13 -0.77
N ILE A 93 -7.32 3.88 -1.52
CA ILE A 93 -7.57 3.68 -2.96
C ILE A 93 -7.20 4.96 -3.69
N VAL A 94 -6.41 4.84 -4.74
CA VAL A 94 -5.87 5.97 -5.51
C VAL A 94 -6.14 5.76 -6.99
N THR A 95 -6.69 6.77 -7.65
CA THR A 95 -6.94 6.79 -9.11
C THR A 95 -6.21 7.97 -9.74
N LEU A 96 -5.47 7.74 -10.82
CA LEU A 96 -4.95 8.80 -11.67
C LEU A 96 -5.97 9.15 -12.75
N ARG A 97 -6.52 10.36 -12.71
CA ARG A 97 -7.40 10.88 -13.76
C ARG A 97 -6.61 11.35 -14.98
N GLU A 98 -7.20 11.30 -16.15
CA GLU A 98 -6.59 11.79 -17.40
C GLU A 98 -6.16 13.26 -17.33
N THR A 99 -6.83 14.05 -16.50
CA THR A 99 -6.50 15.46 -16.22
C THR A 99 -5.18 15.67 -15.49
N GLY A 100 -4.51 14.60 -15.03
CA GLY A 100 -3.30 14.68 -14.24
C GLY A 100 -3.55 14.99 -12.77
N VAL A 101 -4.66 14.49 -12.26
CA VAL A 101 -5.02 14.58 -10.84
C VAL A 101 -5.01 13.18 -10.26
N LEU A 102 -4.26 12.97 -9.18
CA LEU A 102 -4.45 11.83 -8.28
C LEU A 102 -5.63 12.14 -7.38
N HIS A 103 -6.65 11.31 -7.45
CA HIS A 103 -7.77 11.33 -6.53
C HIS A 103 -7.67 10.11 -5.62
N PHE A 104 -7.63 10.32 -4.32
CA PHE A 104 -7.55 9.21 -3.38
C PHE A 104 -8.50 9.35 -2.20
N VAL A 105 -8.87 8.19 -1.65
CA VAL A 105 -9.62 8.06 -0.41
C VAL A 105 -8.86 7.17 0.55
N ASN A 106 -8.86 7.54 1.84
CA ASN A 106 -8.16 6.80 2.89
C ASN A 106 -9.03 6.64 4.14
N VAL A 107 -9.01 5.44 4.71
CA VAL A 107 -9.56 5.13 6.05
C VAL A 107 -8.47 4.44 6.84
N GLY A 108 -8.06 5.03 7.94
CA GLY A 108 -7.06 4.48 8.85
C GLY A 108 -5.64 4.99 8.60
N ASP A 109 -4.66 4.19 8.95
CA ASP A 109 -3.23 4.54 8.98
C ASP A 109 -2.39 3.93 7.86
N SER A 110 -3.01 3.19 6.92
CA SER A 110 -2.51 3.06 5.55
C SER A 110 -2.50 4.42 4.90
N GLY A 111 -1.73 4.61 3.84
CA GLY A 111 -1.67 5.91 3.19
C GLY A 111 -0.70 6.00 2.04
N LEU A 112 -0.44 7.23 1.59
CA LEU A 112 0.42 7.49 0.45
C LEU A 112 1.38 8.65 0.69
N MET A 113 2.49 8.61 -0.05
CA MET A 113 3.39 9.73 -0.28
C MET A 113 3.47 10.05 -1.78
N VAL A 114 3.59 11.32 -2.11
CA VAL A 114 3.86 11.79 -3.48
C VAL A 114 5.18 12.54 -3.48
N PHE A 115 6.06 12.17 -4.40
CA PHE A 115 7.37 12.80 -4.57
C PHE A 115 7.42 13.51 -5.92
N ARG A 116 7.92 14.74 -5.90
CA ARG A 116 8.21 15.55 -7.09
C ARG A 116 9.68 15.97 -7.09
N ASN A 117 10.38 15.76 -8.21
CA ASN A 117 11.81 15.97 -8.28
C ASN A 117 12.54 15.29 -7.11
N TYR A 118 12.07 14.07 -6.75
CA TYR A 118 12.60 13.22 -5.68
C TYR A 118 12.53 13.80 -4.27
N LYS A 119 11.75 14.87 -4.08
CA LYS A 119 11.43 15.44 -2.78
C LYS A 119 9.99 15.15 -2.41
N LEU A 120 9.76 14.93 -1.13
CA LEU A 120 8.41 14.73 -0.61
C LEU A 120 7.56 15.98 -0.88
N LEU A 121 6.54 15.81 -1.71
CA LEU A 121 5.54 16.84 -2.03
C LEU A 121 4.36 16.76 -1.07
N TYR A 122 3.89 15.54 -0.80
CA TYR A 122 2.71 15.29 0.00
C TYR A 122 2.82 13.95 0.75
N MET A 123 2.27 13.91 1.96
CA MET A 123 2.08 12.69 2.74
C MET A 123 0.68 12.73 3.33
N SER A 124 -0.07 11.63 3.19
CA SER A 124 -1.40 11.49 3.78
C SER A 124 -1.31 11.45 5.33
N PRO A 125 -2.31 11.99 6.04
CA PRO A 125 -2.40 11.82 7.47
C PRO A 125 -2.62 10.34 7.82
N ARG A 126 -2.07 9.92 8.96
CA ARG A 126 -2.34 8.61 9.57
C ARG A 126 -3.50 8.77 10.55
N GLU A 127 -4.64 8.21 10.22
CA GLU A 127 -5.85 8.41 11.01
C GLU A 127 -6.06 7.28 12.01
N GLN A 128 -5.80 7.58 13.28
CA GLN A 128 -5.95 6.66 14.40
C GLN A 128 -6.83 7.28 15.49
N ARG A 129 -7.67 6.48 16.13
CA ARG A 129 -8.46 6.88 17.31
C ARG A 129 -7.58 7.03 18.56
N SER A 130 -6.56 6.21 18.64
CA SER A 130 -5.52 6.21 19.68
C SER A 130 -4.30 5.47 19.13
N PHE A 131 -3.20 5.47 19.85
CA PHE A 131 -1.99 4.77 19.45
C PHE A 131 -2.28 3.32 19.01
N ASN A 132 -1.88 2.99 17.80
CA ASN A 132 -2.05 1.67 17.16
C ASN A 132 -3.52 1.17 17.14
N CYS A 133 -4.44 2.09 16.92
CA CYS A 133 -5.86 1.83 16.80
C CYS A 133 -6.42 2.67 15.63
N PRO A 134 -6.26 2.21 14.37
CA PRO A 134 -6.70 2.95 13.21
C PRO A 134 -8.22 3.06 13.11
N TYR A 135 -8.70 4.07 12.37
CA TYR A 135 -10.04 4.01 11.79
C TYR A 135 -10.06 2.80 10.84
N GLN A 136 -11.16 2.03 10.87
CA GLN A 136 -11.22 0.74 10.18
C GLN A 136 -12.62 0.43 9.69
N LEU A 137 -12.72 0.11 8.41
CA LEU A 137 -13.94 -0.41 7.82
C LEU A 137 -14.24 -1.80 8.34
N GLY A 138 -15.50 -2.09 8.65
CA GLY A 138 -15.86 -3.42 9.16
C GLY A 138 -17.36 -3.59 9.35
N ASN A 139 -17.77 -4.83 9.63
CA ASN A 139 -19.19 -5.19 9.77
C ASN A 139 -19.70 -5.09 11.21
N SER A 140 -18.82 -4.74 12.17
CA SER A 140 -19.26 -4.58 13.56
C SER A 140 -19.86 -3.19 13.81
N ARG A 141 -20.66 -3.04 14.86
CA ARG A 141 -21.22 -1.74 15.27
C ARG A 141 -20.15 -0.74 15.73
N SER A 142 -18.98 -1.20 16.10
CA SER A 142 -17.84 -0.37 16.54
C SER A 142 -16.89 -0.01 15.39
N SER A 143 -17.09 -0.61 14.21
CA SER A 143 -16.30 -0.30 13.02
C SER A 143 -16.74 1.02 12.38
N ASP A 144 -15.83 1.60 11.62
CA ASP A 144 -16.13 2.76 10.79
C ASP A 144 -16.81 2.34 9.48
N ASN A 145 -17.23 3.32 8.73
CA ASN A 145 -17.81 3.15 7.41
C ASN A 145 -17.16 4.14 6.44
N PRO A 146 -17.40 4.05 5.13
CA PRO A 146 -16.76 4.93 4.15
C PRO A 146 -16.96 6.44 4.36
N HIS A 147 -17.95 6.88 5.16
CA HIS A 147 -18.13 8.31 5.46
C HIS A 147 -16.97 8.89 6.27
N SER A 148 -16.25 8.06 7.03
CA SER A 148 -15.06 8.49 7.78
C SER A 148 -13.83 8.68 6.89
N ALA A 149 -13.87 8.31 5.61
CA ALA A 149 -12.71 8.40 4.74
C ALA A 149 -12.31 9.85 4.46
N THR A 150 -11.03 10.13 4.61
CA THR A 150 -10.40 11.34 4.06
C THR A 150 -10.32 11.21 2.55
N GLU A 151 -10.69 12.26 1.84
CA GLU A 151 -10.68 12.34 0.38
C GLU A 151 -9.90 13.57 -0.07
N ILE A 152 -8.92 13.38 -0.95
CA ILE A 152 -8.03 14.45 -1.40
C ILE A 152 -7.71 14.28 -2.89
N GLU A 153 -7.51 15.42 -3.55
CA GLU A 153 -7.05 15.50 -4.93
C GLU A 153 -5.69 16.23 -4.99
N ILE A 154 -4.74 15.65 -5.72
CA ILE A 154 -3.38 16.19 -5.88
C ILE A 154 -3.04 16.28 -7.37
N GLY A 155 -2.70 17.47 -7.85
CA GLY A 155 -2.18 17.63 -9.21
C GLY A 155 -0.78 17.02 -9.35
N VAL A 156 -0.62 16.10 -10.30
CA VAL A 156 0.65 15.42 -10.58
C VAL A 156 1.15 15.70 -11.99
N PHE A 157 2.46 15.54 -12.17
CA PHE A 157 3.16 15.74 -13.43
C PHE A 157 3.99 14.52 -13.79
N PRO A 158 4.32 14.33 -15.08
CA PRO A 158 5.28 13.30 -15.48
C PRO A 158 6.60 13.43 -14.71
N GLY A 159 7.08 12.29 -14.20
CA GLY A 159 8.26 12.22 -13.32
C GLY A 159 7.92 12.20 -11.83
N ASP A 160 6.68 12.48 -11.43
CA ASP A 160 6.26 12.29 -10.06
C ASP A 160 6.20 10.79 -9.71
N ILE A 161 6.50 10.48 -8.45
CA ILE A 161 6.47 9.12 -7.91
C ILE A 161 5.45 9.08 -6.78
N VAL A 162 4.59 8.06 -6.81
CA VAL A 162 3.61 7.76 -5.77
C VAL A 162 4.06 6.50 -5.02
N VAL A 163 4.10 6.56 -3.71
CA VAL A 163 4.34 5.40 -2.84
C VAL A 163 3.11 5.22 -1.96
N LEU A 164 2.42 4.12 -2.12
CA LEU A 164 1.27 3.70 -1.33
C LEU A 164 1.71 2.54 -0.43
N GLY A 165 1.26 2.50 0.83
CA GLY A 165 1.63 1.42 1.74
C GLY A 165 0.72 1.26 2.94
N THR A 166 0.85 0.13 3.61
CA THR A 166 0.25 -0.20 4.90
C THR A 166 1.14 0.30 6.06
N ASP A 167 0.66 0.16 7.28
CA ASP A 167 1.37 0.65 8.47
C ASP A 167 2.74 -0.03 8.67
N GLY A 168 2.91 -1.27 8.19
CA GLY A 168 4.21 -1.96 8.24
C GLY A 168 5.34 -1.20 7.54
N LEU A 169 5.05 -0.38 6.51
CA LEU A 169 6.02 0.55 5.94
C LEU A 169 6.21 1.78 6.84
N TRP A 170 5.12 2.43 7.22
CA TRP A 170 5.14 3.73 7.90
C TRP A 170 5.58 3.66 9.36
N ASP A 171 5.39 2.53 10.03
CA ASP A 171 5.82 2.25 11.39
C ASP A 171 7.33 1.98 11.49
N ASN A 172 7.95 1.58 10.39
CA ASN A 172 9.35 1.17 10.37
C ASN A 172 10.28 2.12 9.63
N MET A 173 9.77 3.03 8.78
CA MET A 173 10.58 3.98 8.03
C MET A 173 10.09 5.42 8.20
N TYR A 174 11.00 6.32 8.53
CA TYR A 174 10.70 7.75 8.55
C TYR A 174 10.51 8.31 7.13
N PRO A 175 9.69 9.37 6.94
CA PRO A 175 9.48 9.99 5.63
C PRO A 175 10.77 10.42 4.93
N ASN A 176 11.74 10.93 5.67
CA ASN A 176 13.04 11.34 5.13
C ASN A 176 13.91 10.15 4.71
N GLU A 177 13.76 8.98 5.31
CA GLU A 177 14.45 7.76 4.89
C GLU A 177 13.87 7.25 3.56
N ILE A 178 12.54 7.24 3.43
CA ILE A 178 11.85 6.91 2.18
C ILE A 178 12.26 7.89 1.08
N GLU A 179 12.30 9.21 1.37
CA GLU A 179 12.78 10.22 0.44
C GLU A 179 14.22 9.95 -0.02
N GLN A 180 15.12 9.53 0.87
CA GLN A 180 16.48 9.18 0.50
C GLN A 180 16.55 7.95 -0.43
N VAL A 181 15.70 6.95 -0.23
CA VAL A 181 15.60 5.79 -1.12
C VAL A 181 15.09 6.21 -2.50
N VAL A 182 14.03 7.01 -2.55
CA VAL A 182 13.47 7.56 -3.79
C VAL A 182 14.50 8.44 -4.52
N LEU A 183 15.26 9.27 -3.79
CA LEU A 183 16.35 10.10 -4.34
C LEU A 183 17.53 9.25 -4.84
N GLY A 184 17.90 8.20 -4.10
CA GLY A 184 18.99 7.27 -4.46
C GLY A 184 18.73 6.54 -5.77
N ASN A 185 17.47 6.32 -6.10
CA ASN A 185 17.00 5.73 -7.35
C ASN A 185 17.55 6.45 -8.62
N MET A 186 17.99 7.70 -8.51
CA MET A 186 18.49 8.52 -9.63
C MET A 186 20.00 8.54 -9.82
N ARG A 187 20.78 8.12 -8.79
CA ARG A 187 22.22 8.32 -8.82
C ARG A 187 22.97 7.42 -9.81
N ASP A 188 22.36 6.30 -10.22
CA ASP A 188 22.99 5.27 -11.05
C ASP A 188 22.58 5.33 -12.53
N SER A 189 22.15 6.48 -13.06
CA SER A 189 21.77 6.66 -14.48
C SER A 189 20.64 5.72 -14.98
N ARG A 190 20.11 4.86 -14.12
CA ARG A 190 18.97 3.97 -14.38
C ARG A 190 17.90 4.20 -13.33
N VAL A 191 16.76 4.73 -13.76
CA VAL A 191 15.57 4.83 -12.92
C VAL A 191 15.08 3.40 -12.62
N MET A 192 14.97 3.03 -11.34
CA MET A 192 14.40 1.74 -10.94
C MET A 192 12.97 1.61 -11.48
N LYS A 193 12.58 0.40 -11.84
CA LYS A 193 11.18 0.13 -12.14
C LYS A 193 10.35 0.23 -10.87
N PRO A 194 9.04 0.55 -10.97
CA PRO A 194 8.16 0.66 -9.78
C PRO A 194 8.22 -0.56 -8.86
N HIS A 195 8.23 -1.77 -9.41
CA HIS A 195 8.37 -3.00 -8.62
C HIS A 195 9.72 -3.09 -7.87
N GLU A 196 10.82 -2.73 -8.53
CA GLU A 196 12.16 -2.76 -7.93
C GLU A 196 12.23 -1.78 -6.73
N LEU A 197 11.60 -0.59 -6.87
CA LEU A 197 11.54 0.39 -5.78
C LEU A 197 10.60 -0.08 -4.66
N ALA A 198 9.45 -0.69 -4.99
CA ALA A 198 8.55 -1.26 -3.99
C ALA A 198 9.24 -2.36 -3.17
N CYS A 199 9.97 -3.25 -3.84
CA CYS A 199 10.76 -4.31 -3.22
C CYS A 199 11.83 -3.74 -2.26
N LEU A 200 12.60 -2.76 -2.72
CA LEU A 200 13.64 -2.13 -1.90
C LEU A 200 13.07 -1.45 -0.64
N LEU A 201 11.95 -0.73 -0.78
CA LEU A 201 11.28 -0.08 0.36
C LEU A 201 10.75 -1.10 1.36
N ALA A 202 10.12 -2.17 0.88
CA ALA A 202 9.60 -3.24 1.73
C ALA A 202 10.73 -4.02 2.44
N ASP A 203 11.83 -4.32 1.75
CA ASP A 203 13.01 -4.97 2.33
C ASP A 203 13.63 -4.12 3.45
N LEU A 204 13.76 -2.82 3.23
CA LEU A 204 14.29 -1.89 4.24
C LEU A 204 13.35 -1.80 5.45
N ALA A 205 12.04 -1.69 5.22
CA ALA A 205 11.05 -1.69 6.30
C ALA A 205 11.09 -3.00 7.09
N TRP A 206 11.23 -4.14 6.40
CA TRP A 206 11.36 -5.45 7.04
C TRP A 206 12.61 -5.54 7.92
N VAL A 207 13.78 -5.13 7.41
CA VAL A 207 15.03 -5.11 8.21
C VAL A 207 14.87 -4.23 9.44
N ARG A 208 14.25 -3.05 9.30
CA ARG A 208 13.97 -2.13 10.41
C ARG A 208 12.98 -2.70 11.42
N SER A 209 11.98 -3.45 10.97
CA SER A 209 10.99 -4.09 11.86
C SER A 209 11.60 -5.13 12.80
N LEU A 210 12.74 -5.72 12.42
CA LEU A 210 13.48 -6.70 13.22
C LEU A 210 14.45 -6.07 14.23
N ASP A 211 14.83 -4.80 14.02
CA ASP A 211 15.74 -4.09 14.90
C ASP A 211 15.03 -3.70 16.20
N LYS A 212 15.50 -4.24 17.32
CA LYS A 212 14.88 -4.06 18.64
C LYS A 212 15.35 -2.81 19.37
N ASP A 213 16.41 -2.19 18.89
CA ASP A 213 17.14 -1.12 19.56
C ASP A 213 17.05 0.22 18.82
N SER A 214 16.68 0.20 17.53
CA SER A 214 16.55 1.42 16.73
C SER A 214 15.34 2.25 17.13
N PHE A 215 15.47 3.56 16.96
CA PHE A 215 14.37 4.49 17.18
C PHE A 215 13.52 4.57 15.90
N SER A 216 12.42 3.82 15.85
CA SER A 216 11.50 3.78 14.70
C SER A 216 10.35 4.80 14.85
N PRO A 217 9.60 5.11 13.76
CA PRO A 217 8.36 5.89 13.87
C PRO A 217 7.39 5.29 14.88
N TYR A 218 7.25 3.96 14.91
CA TYR A 218 6.40 3.25 15.87
C TYR A 218 6.87 3.42 17.31
N SER A 219 8.18 3.22 17.59
CA SER A 219 8.72 3.37 18.94
C SER A 219 8.57 4.80 19.47
N ARG A 220 8.70 5.78 18.58
CA ARG A 220 8.45 7.18 18.90
C ARG A 220 6.97 7.43 19.28
N ALA A 221 6.04 6.98 18.44
CA ALA A 221 4.62 7.11 18.71
C ALA A 221 4.21 6.36 20.00
N ALA A 222 4.81 5.19 20.27
CA ALA A 222 4.62 4.46 21.53
C ALA A 222 5.06 5.30 22.72
N GLN A 223 6.25 5.91 22.67
CA GLN A 223 6.76 6.77 23.74
C GLN A 223 5.86 7.98 23.97
N GLU A 224 5.40 8.64 22.90
CA GLU A 224 4.46 9.77 22.98
C GLU A 224 3.12 9.36 23.60
N ALA A 225 2.70 8.10 23.42
CA ALA A 225 1.51 7.50 24.04
C ALA A 225 1.77 6.93 25.45
N GLY A 226 2.95 7.15 26.04
CA GLY A 226 3.32 6.65 27.37
C GLY A 226 3.52 5.14 27.43
N LYS A 227 3.79 4.49 26.28
CA LYS A 227 4.05 3.05 26.19
C LYS A 227 5.52 2.78 25.94
N ASN A 228 6.02 1.67 26.47
CA ASN A 228 7.39 1.22 26.23
C ASN A 228 7.42 0.18 25.13
N HIS A 229 7.86 0.58 23.93
CA HIS A 229 8.11 -0.31 22.80
C HIS A 229 9.36 0.20 22.08
N PRO A 230 10.55 -0.29 22.41
CA PRO A 230 11.76 0.02 21.66
C PRO A 230 11.79 -0.73 20.33
N GLY A 231 12.49 -0.16 19.35
CA GLY A 231 12.72 -0.81 18.08
C GLY A 231 11.59 -0.71 17.07
N GLY A 232 11.66 -1.55 16.05
CA GLY A 232 10.67 -1.65 14.99
C GLY A 232 9.45 -2.45 15.39
N LYS A 233 8.39 -2.36 14.57
CA LYS A 233 7.15 -3.15 14.69
C LYS A 233 7.16 -4.23 13.60
N LYS A 234 7.16 -5.52 14.01
CA LYS A 234 6.95 -6.63 13.08
C LYS A 234 5.51 -6.64 12.62
N ASP A 235 5.30 -6.43 11.33
CA ASP A 235 3.98 -6.47 10.71
C ASP A 235 4.04 -6.93 9.26
N ASP A 236 2.88 -7.13 8.65
CA ASP A 236 2.74 -7.23 7.21
C ASP A 236 3.19 -5.92 6.56
N ILE A 237 3.92 -6.00 5.46
CA ILE A 237 4.45 -4.81 4.78
C ILE A 237 4.02 -4.84 3.33
N THR A 238 3.08 -3.99 2.97
CA THR A 238 2.64 -3.82 1.58
C THR A 238 3.12 -2.47 1.06
N VAL A 239 3.75 -2.48 -0.11
CA VAL A 239 4.19 -1.28 -0.82
C VAL A 239 3.75 -1.35 -2.27
N VAL A 240 3.08 -0.30 -2.74
CA VAL A 240 2.74 -0.11 -4.15
C VAL A 240 3.38 1.20 -4.62
N VAL A 241 4.13 1.14 -5.71
CA VAL A 241 4.79 2.31 -6.30
C VAL A 241 4.18 2.61 -7.66
N GLY A 242 3.87 3.88 -7.93
CA GLY A 242 3.43 4.39 -9.22
C GLY A 242 4.37 5.45 -9.77
N HIS A 243 4.85 5.30 -10.99
CA HIS A 243 5.58 6.32 -11.73
C HIS A 243 4.64 7.03 -12.71
N ILE A 244 4.51 8.34 -12.60
CA ILE A 244 3.69 9.15 -13.50
C ILE A 244 4.49 9.43 -14.77
N MET A 245 3.96 8.98 -15.91
CA MET A 245 4.63 9.06 -17.21
C MET A 245 3.76 9.79 -18.23
N VAL A 246 4.43 10.36 -19.23
CA VAL A 246 3.74 10.88 -20.43
C VAL A 246 3.18 9.70 -21.23
N THR A 247 1.94 9.79 -21.69
CA THR A 247 1.44 8.90 -22.73
C THR A 247 2.11 9.31 -24.04
N SER A 248 3.06 8.50 -24.56
CA SER A 248 3.56 8.73 -25.91
C SER A 248 2.39 8.58 -26.89
N PRO A 249 2.25 9.47 -27.88
CA PRO A 249 1.32 9.21 -28.97
C PRO A 249 1.72 7.85 -29.57
N VAL A 250 0.75 6.95 -29.70
CA VAL A 250 0.94 5.63 -30.26
C VAL A 250 1.49 5.78 -31.68
N SER A 251 2.77 5.56 -31.87
CA SER A 251 3.31 5.19 -33.20
C SER A 251 2.60 3.89 -33.57
N SER A 252 1.86 3.92 -34.66
CA SER A 252 1.10 2.79 -35.19
C SER A 252 2.04 1.69 -35.69
N CYS A 253 2.64 0.95 -34.78
CA CYS A 253 3.21 -0.36 -35.01
C CYS A 253 2.33 -1.31 -34.18
N VAL A 254 1.54 -2.09 -34.91
CA VAL A 254 0.77 -3.21 -34.38
C VAL A 254 1.77 -4.23 -33.86
N GLU A 255 2.09 -4.22 -32.59
CA GLU A 255 2.65 -5.37 -31.91
C GLU A 255 1.50 -6.06 -31.19
N ASP A 256 1.30 -7.32 -31.52
CA ASP A 256 0.26 -8.20 -30.99
C ASP A 256 0.23 -8.16 -29.46
N PHE A 257 -0.76 -7.45 -28.93
CA PHE A 257 -1.12 -7.56 -27.52
C PHE A 257 -1.78 -8.92 -27.31
N VAL A 258 -1.01 -9.89 -26.89
CA VAL A 258 -1.54 -11.07 -26.22
C VAL A 258 -2.21 -10.56 -24.95
N GLU A 259 -3.54 -10.66 -24.90
CA GLU A 259 -4.31 -10.45 -23.66
C GLU A 259 -3.73 -11.36 -22.58
N ARG A 260 -2.98 -10.79 -21.65
CA ARG A 260 -2.65 -11.50 -20.42
C ARG A 260 -3.85 -11.41 -19.50
N PRO A 261 -4.28 -12.54 -18.91
CA PRO A 261 -5.33 -12.52 -17.91
C PRO A 261 -4.93 -11.61 -16.73
N LEU A 262 -5.93 -11.01 -16.10
CA LEU A 262 -5.81 -10.25 -14.86
C LEU A 262 -4.96 -11.04 -13.86
N GLU A 263 -3.73 -10.58 -13.64
CA GLU A 263 -2.95 -11.08 -12.52
C GLU A 263 -3.50 -10.42 -11.26
N ILE A 264 -4.42 -11.14 -10.59
CA ILE A 264 -4.58 -10.96 -9.14
C ILE A 264 -3.28 -11.53 -8.59
N ILE A 265 -2.30 -10.66 -8.30
CA ILE A 265 -1.01 -11.10 -7.78
C ILE A 265 -1.22 -11.47 -6.32
N TRP A 266 -1.71 -12.69 -6.09
CA TRP A 266 -1.41 -13.43 -4.90
C TRP A 266 0.01 -13.97 -5.12
N ASP A 267 1.02 -13.18 -4.74
CA ASP A 267 2.40 -13.63 -4.88
C ASP A 267 2.71 -14.70 -3.84
N ASN A 268 2.45 -15.96 -4.20
CA ASN A 268 2.86 -17.15 -3.45
C ASN A 268 4.32 -17.54 -3.74
N THR A 269 5.15 -16.65 -4.26
CA THR A 269 6.57 -16.95 -4.45
C THR A 269 7.25 -16.97 -3.08
N LYS A 270 7.53 -18.20 -2.61
CA LYS A 270 8.41 -18.42 -1.46
C LYS A 270 9.71 -17.63 -1.63
N PRO A 271 10.23 -16.99 -0.56
CA PRO A 271 11.54 -16.38 -0.60
C PRO A 271 12.55 -17.40 -1.12
N VAL A 272 13.34 -17.01 -2.12
CA VAL A 272 14.47 -17.80 -2.60
C VAL A 272 15.37 -18.05 -1.40
N GLU A 273 15.57 -19.32 -1.04
CA GLU A 273 16.52 -19.71 -0.01
C GLU A 273 17.88 -19.07 -0.31
N ARG A 274 18.29 -18.12 0.50
CA ARG A 274 19.65 -17.58 0.44
C ARG A 274 20.61 -18.69 0.81
N ALA A 275 21.45 -19.08 -0.13
CA ALA A 275 22.56 -19.96 0.13
C ALA A 275 23.36 -19.42 1.34
N THR A 276 23.46 -20.23 2.38
CA THR A 276 24.30 -19.99 3.55
C THR A 276 25.75 -19.96 3.07
N SER A 277 26.34 -18.76 2.98
CA SER A 277 27.78 -18.62 2.85
C SER A 277 28.40 -18.95 4.22
N THR A 278 29.12 -20.06 4.29
CA THR A 278 30.01 -20.38 5.39
C THR A 278 31.06 -19.28 5.59
N PRO A 279 31.37 -18.91 6.84
CA PRO A 279 32.41 -17.94 7.12
C PRO A 279 33.80 -18.56 6.92
N TRP A 280 34.67 -17.82 6.29
CA TRP A 280 36.14 -17.89 6.47
C TRP A 280 36.57 -16.69 7.25
#